data_de085996297cefbeed3a8230bad6904b
#
_entry.id   de085996297cefbeed3a8230bad6904b
#
_cell.length_a   1.000
_cell.length_b   1.000
_cell.length_c   1.000
_cell.angle_alpha   90.00
_cell.angle_beta   90.00
_cell.angle_gamma   90.00
#
_symmetry.space_group_name_H-M   'P 1'
#
loop_
_entity.id
_entity.type
_entity.pdbx_description
1 polymer ?
#
loop_
_entity_poly.entity_id
_entity_poly.type
_entity_poly.pdbx_seq_one_letter_code
_entity_poly.pdbx_strand_id
1 'polypeptide(L)'
;PHIAERVFVYQWKSAARFERRSGLATGANYNDYNTDYFGVDYGVGWLNNVNMAVKIGTERAANPEYPYENNLLQMSRIWRAYVISELADNFGPVPPANAFDGIVEYKSIEDIYDFIISELKDAAGKIDVNADMSAITSEKTDAFYDGDASKWIKYANSLRLRYAMRLSAVDQAKAKAAFEDAASTNNFITTQDEIAQVQEKGGWTDLDGVMSRPWNGQAMSVTFKNLVVGLGGQEF
;
A
#
# COMPACT_ATOMS: atom_id res chain seq x y z
N PRO A 1 -1.17 14.13 -2.67
CA PRO A 1 -0.37 14.88 -1.67
C PRO A 1 -1.06 14.95 -0.32
N HIS A 2 -2.37 15.21 -0.29
CA HIS A 2 -3.11 15.43 0.95
C HIS A 2 -3.13 14.21 1.89
N ILE A 3 -3.30 13.00 1.35
CA ILE A 3 -3.25 11.76 2.13
C ILE A 3 -1.82 11.51 2.64
N ALA A 4 -0.82 11.67 1.80
CA ALA A 4 0.58 11.51 2.19
C ALA A 4 0.96 12.51 3.30
N GLU A 5 0.54 13.79 3.18
CA GLU A 5 0.73 14.78 4.22
C GLU A 5 0.10 14.33 5.54
N ARG A 6 -1.13 13.90 5.51
CA ARG A 6 -1.86 13.49 6.70
C ARG A 6 -1.24 12.27 7.36
N VAL A 7 -0.94 11.22 6.60
CA VAL A 7 -0.40 9.98 7.12
C VAL A 7 1.05 10.14 7.57
N PHE A 8 1.93 10.67 6.71
CA PHE A 8 3.35 10.78 7.03
C PHE A 8 3.67 11.93 7.97
N VAL A 9 3.17 13.13 7.68
CA VAL A 9 3.55 14.34 8.44
C VAL A 9 2.85 14.38 9.78
N TYR A 10 1.56 14.04 9.81
CA TYR A 10 0.79 14.19 11.05
C TYR A 10 0.88 13.01 11.98
N GLN A 11 1.04 11.81 11.49
CA GLN A 11 1.00 10.62 12.32
C GLN A 11 2.34 9.89 12.39
N TRP A 12 2.81 9.36 11.29
CA TRP A 12 3.91 8.40 11.30
C TRP A 12 5.24 8.97 11.77
N LYS A 13 5.62 10.16 11.30
CA LYS A 13 6.88 10.77 11.72
C LYS A 13 6.89 11.10 13.21
N SER A 14 5.77 11.56 13.74
CA SER A 14 5.63 11.88 15.16
C SER A 14 5.50 10.60 16.01
N ALA A 15 4.72 9.60 15.57
CA ALA A 15 4.59 8.31 16.25
C ALA A 15 5.93 7.55 16.30
N ALA A 16 6.68 7.57 15.20
CA ALA A 16 8.03 6.99 15.12
C ALA A 16 9.11 7.83 15.83
N ARG A 17 8.73 9.00 16.36
CA ARG A 17 9.64 9.92 17.07
C ARG A 17 10.80 10.44 16.21
N PHE A 18 10.63 10.50 14.89
CA PHE A 18 11.60 11.18 14.03
C PHE A 18 11.50 12.68 14.15
N GLU A 19 10.28 13.19 14.24
CA GLU A 19 9.98 14.60 14.34
C GLU A 19 9.01 14.87 15.50
N ARG A 20 9.06 16.08 16.02
CA ARG A 20 7.99 16.62 16.84
C ARG A 20 7.22 17.66 16.03
N ARG A 21 5.96 17.77 16.29
CA ARG A 21 5.08 18.77 15.71
C ARG A 21 4.36 19.56 16.78
N SER A 22 4.26 20.88 16.57
CA SER A 22 3.40 21.75 17.36
C SER A 22 2.14 22.05 16.56
N GLY A 23 0.97 21.85 17.11
CA GLY A 23 -0.30 22.24 16.47
C GLY A 23 -1.30 21.10 16.35
N LEU A 24 -2.09 21.10 15.28
CA LEU A 24 -3.36 20.41 15.09
C LEU A 24 -3.38 18.87 15.31
N ALA A 25 -2.27 18.17 15.16
CA ALA A 25 -2.21 16.76 15.40
C ALA A 25 -1.05 16.41 16.31
N THR A 26 -1.32 15.75 17.38
CA THR A 26 -0.31 15.31 18.36
C THR A 26 0.09 13.87 18.12
N GLY A 27 0.56 13.56 16.91
CA GLY A 27 1.33 12.41 16.50
C GLY A 27 0.87 11.02 16.88
N ALA A 28 0.50 10.78 18.11
CA ALA A 28 0.14 9.44 18.59
C ALA A 28 -1.32 9.33 19.04
N ASN A 29 -2.09 10.40 18.96
CA ASN A 29 -3.48 10.38 19.40
C ASN A 29 -4.40 10.15 18.20
N TYR A 30 -5.11 9.06 18.22
CA TYR A 30 -6.25 8.84 17.35
C TYR A 30 -7.38 9.77 17.80
N ASN A 31 -7.74 10.70 16.94
CA ASN A 31 -8.81 11.69 17.18
C ASN A 31 -9.72 11.75 15.95
N ASP A 32 -10.70 12.66 15.96
CA ASP A 32 -11.66 12.83 14.86
C ASP A 32 -10.99 13.03 13.49
N TYR A 33 -9.81 13.61 13.49
CA TYR A 33 -9.02 13.79 12.28
C TYR A 33 -8.53 12.47 11.66
N ASN A 34 -8.31 11.45 12.49
CA ASN A 34 -7.99 10.10 12.03
C ASN A 34 -9.24 9.36 11.54
N THR A 35 -10.39 9.67 12.10
CA THR A 35 -11.67 9.12 11.65
C THR A 35 -11.99 9.54 10.22
N ASP A 36 -11.65 10.78 9.84
CA ASP A 36 -11.77 11.25 8.46
C ASP A 36 -10.91 10.44 7.50
N TYR A 37 -9.75 9.97 7.93
CA TYR A 37 -8.91 9.11 7.08
C TYR A 37 -9.54 7.77 6.81
N PHE A 38 -10.03 7.12 7.87
CA PHE A 38 -10.69 5.84 7.72
C PHE A 38 -11.95 5.97 6.86
N GLY A 39 -12.80 6.96 7.15
CA GLY A 39 -14.07 7.13 6.46
C GLY A 39 -13.93 7.66 5.03
N VAL A 40 -13.14 8.70 4.84
CA VAL A 40 -13.11 9.45 3.58
C VAL A 40 -11.93 9.04 2.69
N ASP A 41 -10.73 9.04 3.22
CA ASP A 41 -9.54 8.83 2.40
C ASP A 41 -9.31 7.35 2.07
N TYR A 42 -9.33 6.47 3.07
CA TYR A 42 -9.09 5.04 2.86
C TYR A 42 -10.37 4.26 2.50
N GLY A 43 -11.45 4.48 3.23
CA GLY A 43 -12.69 3.74 3.01
C GLY A 43 -13.34 4.11 1.69
N VAL A 44 -13.68 5.38 1.50
CA VAL A 44 -14.39 5.87 0.32
C VAL A 44 -13.42 6.11 -0.84
N GLY A 45 -12.31 6.80 -0.59
CA GLY A 45 -11.38 7.20 -1.63
C GLY A 45 -10.57 6.05 -2.23
N TRP A 46 -10.07 5.14 -1.41
CA TRP A 46 -9.19 4.07 -1.87
C TRP A 46 -9.87 2.72 -1.97
N LEU A 47 -10.44 2.23 -0.87
CA LEU A 47 -10.97 0.87 -0.83
C LEU A 47 -12.17 0.70 -1.76
N ASN A 48 -13.11 1.65 -1.78
CA ASN A 48 -14.26 1.58 -2.67
C ASN A 48 -13.85 1.62 -4.14
N ASN A 49 -12.92 2.51 -4.49
CA ASN A 49 -12.46 2.63 -5.87
C ASN A 49 -11.75 1.36 -6.34
N VAL A 50 -10.88 0.78 -5.51
CA VAL A 50 -10.18 -0.45 -5.90
C VAL A 50 -11.10 -1.67 -5.89
N ASN A 51 -12.09 -1.73 -5.00
CA ASN A 51 -13.12 -2.77 -5.02
C ASN A 51 -13.98 -2.68 -6.29
N MET A 52 -14.33 -1.44 -6.72
CA MET A 52 -15.03 -1.22 -7.99
C MET A 52 -14.17 -1.67 -9.17
N ALA A 53 -12.88 -1.35 -9.18
CA ALA A 53 -11.96 -1.80 -10.22
C ALA A 53 -11.89 -3.34 -10.30
N VAL A 54 -11.82 -4.02 -9.16
CA VAL A 54 -11.83 -5.49 -9.11
C VAL A 54 -13.17 -6.06 -9.57
N LYS A 55 -14.30 -5.45 -9.20
CA LYS A 55 -15.64 -5.87 -9.64
C LYS A 55 -15.77 -5.78 -11.16
N ILE A 56 -15.49 -4.61 -11.73
CA ILE A 56 -15.55 -4.37 -13.19
C ILE A 56 -14.53 -5.26 -13.90
N GLY A 57 -13.32 -5.37 -13.38
CA GLY A 57 -12.28 -6.23 -13.95
C GLY A 57 -12.68 -7.70 -13.97
N THR A 58 -13.38 -8.19 -12.94
CA THR A 58 -13.90 -9.56 -12.88
C THR A 58 -14.96 -9.80 -13.98
N GLU A 59 -15.86 -8.85 -14.17
CA GLU A 59 -16.90 -8.93 -15.22
C GLU A 59 -16.26 -8.96 -16.61
N ARG A 60 -15.26 -8.09 -16.85
CA ARG A 60 -14.54 -8.02 -18.14
C ARG A 60 -13.67 -9.24 -18.41
N ALA A 61 -12.93 -9.70 -17.41
CA ALA A 61 -12.07 -10.87 -17.57
C ALA A 61 -12.86 -12.17 -17.84
N ALA A 62 -14.14 -12.24 -17.50
CA ALA A 62 -15.01 -13.36 -17.83
C ALA A 62 -15.33 -13.46 -19.34
N ASN A 63 -15.37 -12.31 -20.05
CA ASN A 63 -15.56 -12.22 -21.49
C ASN A 63 -14.66 -11.10 -22.03
N PRO A 64 -13.34 -11.33 -22.13
CA PRO A 64 -12.40 -10.27 -22.43
C PRO A 64 -12.57 -9.79 -23.88
N GLU A 65 -12.75 -8.50 -24.05
CA GLU A 65 -12.70 -7.83 -25.35
C GLU A 65 -11.24 -7.63 -25.78
N TYR A 66 -10.35 -7.41 -24.79
CA TYR A 66 -8.93 -7.16 -25.02
C TYR A 66 -8.04 -8.08 -24.19
N PRO A 67 -6.88 -8.51 -24.74
CA PRO A 67 -5.94 -9.42 -24.07
C PRO A 67 -5.46 -8.97 -22.69
N TYR A 68 -5.39 -7.65 -22.47
CA TYR A 68 -4.88 -7.08 -21.22
C TYR A 68 -5.90 -7.05 -20.06
N GLU A 69 -7.17 -7.32 -20.29
CA GLU A 69 -8.22 -7.14 -19.27
C GLU A 69 -8.04 -8.05 -18.06
N ASN A 70 -7.59 -9.30 -18.28
CA ASN A 70 -7.21 -10.16 -17.16
C ASN A 70 -6.05 -9.55 -16.33
N ASN A 71 -5.02 -9.01 -16.97
CA ASN A 71 -3.91 -8.41 -16.26
C ASN A 71 -4.35 -7.20 -15.43
N LEU A 72 -5.23 -6.34 -15.96
CA LEU A 72 -5.80 -5.23 -15.22
C LEU A 72 -6.56 -5.69 -13.98
N LEU A 73 -7.32 -6.78 -14.07
CA LEU A 73 -7.95 -7.39 -12.91
C LEU A 73 -6.90 -7.81 -11.87
N GLN A 74 -5.86 -8.53 -12.28
CA GLN A 74 -4.86 -9.01 -11.33
C GLN A 74 -4.07 -7.86 -10.69
N MET A 75 -3.70 -6.84 -11.45
CA MET A 75 -3.06 -5.62 -10.94
C MET A 75 -3.96 -4.90 -9.92
N SER A 76 -5.27 -4.80 -10.21
CA SER A 76 -6.25 -4.22 -9.27
C SER A 76 -6.37 -5.05 -7.98
N ARG A 77 -6.31 -6.38 -8.07
CA ARG A 77 -6.31 -7.28 -6.90
C ARG A 77 -5.06 -7.11 -6.05
N ILE A 78 -3.90 -6.99 -6.68
CA ILE A 78 -2.62 -6.73 -5.98
C ILE A 78 -2.68 -5.39 -5.25
N TRP A 79 -3.15 -4.35 -5.92
CA TRP A 79 -3.31 -3.02 -5.33
C TRP A 79 -4.33 -3.02 -4.19
N ARG A 80 -5.45 -3.74 -4.35
CA ARG A 80 -6.43 -3.93 -3.28
C ARG A 80 -5.83 -4.56 -2.03
N ALA A 81 -5.03 -5.60 -2.19
CA ALA A 81 -4.36 -6.26 -1.06
C ALA A 81 -3.44 -5.28 -0.31
N TYR A 82 -2.71 -4.42 -1.03
CA TYR A 82 -1.92 -3.35 -0.42
C TYR A 82 -2.81 -2.35 0.35
N VAL A 83 -3.88 -1.85 -0.25
CA VAL A 83 -4.79 -0.87 0.40
C VAL A 83 -5.41 -1.47 1.67
N ILE A 84 -5.84 -2.73 1.63
CA ILE A 84 -6.39 -3.42 2.79
C ILE A 84 -5.34 -3.58 3.90
N SER A 85 -4.09 -3.87 3.55
CA SER A 85 -3.01 -3.97 4.53
C SER A 85 -2.76 -2.63 5.24
N GLU A 86 -2.75 -1.52 4.51
CA GLU A 86 -2.59 -0.18 5.09
C GLU A 86 -3.74 0.14 6.06
N LEU A 87 -4.98 -0.22 5.69
CA LEU A 87 -6.13 -0.06 6.58
C LEU A 87 -6.00 -0.90 7.85
N ALA A 88 -5.67 -2.18 7.72
CA ALA A 88 -5.55 -3.09 8.86
C ALA A 88 -4.41 -2.68 9.80
N ASP A 89 -3.28 -2.24 9.25
CA ASP A 89 -2.13 -1.79 10.04
C ASP A 89 -2.40 -0.50 10.82
N ASN A 90 -3.22 0.38 10.26
CA ASN A 90 -3.54 1.66 10.91
C ASN A 90 -4.73 1.58 11.87
N PHE A 91 -5.73 0.76 11.57
CA PHE A 91 -7.03 0.80 12.26
C PHE A 91 -7.44 -0.54 12.88
N GLY A 92 -6.71 -1.62 12.64
CA GLY A 92 -7.04 -2.95 13.13
C GLY A 92 -8.06 -3.67 12.25
N PRO A 93 -9.07 -4.35 12.84
CA PRO A 93 -10.12 -5.03 12.08
C PRO A 93 -10.83 -4.09 11.12
N VAL A 94 -10.89 -4.46 9.84
CA VAL A 94 -11.56 -3.69 8.78
C VAL A 94 -12.38 -4.64 7.87
N PRO A 95 -13.36 -4.12 7.12
CA PRO A 95 -14.03 -4.89 6.09
C PRO A 95 -13.14 -4.95 4.83
N PRO A 96 -12.64 -6.13 4.43
CA PRO A 96 -11.66 -6.23 3.35
C PRO A 96 -12.26 -6.11 1.95
N ALA A 97 -13.50 -6.54 1.75
CA ALA A 97 -14.12 -6.57 0.43
C ALA A 97 -15.64 -6.50 0.56
N ASN A 98 -16.32 -6.16 -0.55
CA ASN A 98 -17.77 -6.24 -0.72
C ASN A 98 -18.62 -5.20 0.02
N ALA A 99 -18.08 -3.98 0.22
CA ALA A 99 -18.88 -2.86 0.73
C ALA A 99 -20.08 -2.48 -0.18
N PHE A 100 -20.17 -3.07 -1.39
CA PHE A 100 -21.25 -2.81 -2.34
C PHE A 100 -22.48 -3.71 -2.18
N ASP A 101 -22.37 -4.79 -1.40
CA ASP A 101 -23.41 -5.84 -1.34
C ASP A 101 -24.28 -5.77 -0.06
N GLY A 102 -24.25 -4.65 0.65
CA GLY A 102 -25.12 -4.40 1.79
C GLY A 102 -24.39 -4.48 3.13
N ILE A 103 -24.46 -5.59 3.87
CA ILE A 103 -23.84 -5.71 5.20
C ILE A 103 -22.34 -5.86 5.07
N VAL A 104 -21.61 -4.92 5.67
CA VAL A 104 -20.15 -4.90 5.69
C VAL A 104 -19.67 -5.56 6.99
N GLU A 105 -19.07 -6.75 6.87
CA GLU A 105 -18.53 -7.46 8.02
C GLU A 105 -17.06 -7.07 8.25
N TYR A 106 -16.75 -6.66 9.47
CA TYR A 106 -15.37 -6.51 9.92
C TYR A 106 -14.73 -7.89 10.07
N LYS A 107 -13.52 -8.05 9.55
CA LYS A 107 -12.72 -9.26 9.70
C LYS A 107 -11.61 -9.03 10.71
N SER A 108 -11.18 -10.09 11.38
CA SER A 108 -10.03 -10.04 12.27
C SER A 108 -8.75 -9.69 11.49
N ILE A 109 -7.74 -9.17 12.17
CA ILE A 109 -6.43 -8.92 11.54
C ILE A 109 -5.84 -10.22 10.98
N GLU A 110 -6.03 -11.34 11.67
CA GLU A 110 -5.58 -12.65 11.20
C GLU A 110 -6.24 -13.01 9.86
N ASP A 111 -7.57 -12.97 9.78
CA ASP A 111 -8.31 -13.25 8.54
C ASP A 111 -7.91 -12.32 7.40
N ILE A 112 -7.63 -11.06 7.71
CA ILE A 112 -7.18 -10.07 6.73
C ILE A 112 -5.81 -10.44 6.19
N TYR A 113 -4.85 -10.79 7.04
CA TYR A 113 -3.51 -11.18 6.58
C TYR A 113 -3.53 -12.48 5.79
N ASP A 114 -4.35 -13.44 6.17
CA ASP A 114 -4.56 -14.68 5.40
C ASP A 114 -5.14 -14.36 4.01
N PHE A 115 -6.12 -13.48 3.97
CA PHE A 115 -6.70 -13.02 2.71
C PHE A 115 -5.66 -12.32 1.82
N ILE A 116 -4.94 -11.31 2.32
CA ILE A 116 -4.01 -10.54 1.47
C ILE A 116 -2.85 -11.39 0.96
N ILE A 117 -2.31 -12.30 1.77
CA ILE A 117 -1.21 -13.18 1.34
C ILE A 117 -1.68 -14.15 0.26
N SER A 118 -2.86 -14.75 0.45
CA SER A 118 -3.45 -15.66 -0.55
C SER A 118 -3.88 -14.93 -1.83
N GLU A 119 -4.45 -13.74 -1.71
CA GLU A 119 -4.87 -12.91 -2.83
C GLU A 119 -3.68 -12.49 -3.70
N LEU A 120 -2.58 -12.06 -3.08
CA LEU A 120 -1.35 -11.70 -3.79
C LEU A 120 -0.75 -12.90 -4.53
N LYS A 121 -0.76 -14.09 -3.91
CA LYS A 121 -0.27 -15.32 -4.54
C LYS A 121 -1.10 -15.67 -5.76
N ASP A 122 -2.42 -15.68 -5.61
CA ASP A 122 -3.34 -16.04 -6.67
C ASP A 122 -3.29 -15.03 -7.83
N ALA A 123 -3.30 -13.75 -7.52
CA ALA A 123 -3.23 -12.70 -8.53
C ALA A 123 -1.90 -12.72 -9.30
N ALA A 124 -0.76 -12.85 -8.62
CA ALA A 124 0.54 -12.96 -9.28
C ALA A 124 0.62 -14.16 -10.22
N GLY A 125 0.03 -15.30 -9.81
CA GLY A 125 0.00 -16.53 -10.62
C GLY A 125 -0.92 -16.45 -11.85
N LYS A 126 -1.81 -15.48 -11.93
CA LYS A 126 -2.77 -15.29 -13.02
C LYS A 126 -2.39 -14.19 -14.01
N ILE A 127 -1.33 -13.44 -13.75
CA ILE A 127 -0.83 -12.44 -14.69
C ILE A 127 -0.20 -13.18 -15.89
N ASP A 128 -0.62 -12.80 -17.10
CA ASP A 128 -0.02 -13.26 -18.35
C ASP A 128 1.00 -12.21 -18.82
N VAL A 129 2.29 -12.53 -18.72
CA VAL A 129 3.39 -11.67 -19.16
C VAL A 129 3.48 -11.50 -20.68
N ASN A 130 2.78 -12.32 -21.44
CA ASN A 130 2.76 -12.27 -22.88
C ASN A 130 1.54 -11.52 -23.44
N ALA A 131 0.60 -11.10 -22.60
CA ALA A 131 -0.53 -10.30 -23.03
C ALA A 131 -0.08 -8.96 -23.59
N ASP A 132 -0.73 -8.53 -24.68
CA ASP A 132 -0.46 -7.20 -25.25
C ASP A 132 -0.96 -6.09 -24.32
N MET A 133 -0.04 -5.39 -23.70
CA MET A 133 -0.28 -4.27 -22.79
C MET A 133 -0.12 -2.91 -23.47
N SER A 134 0.03 -2.83 -24.78
CA SER A 134 0.34 -1.61 -25.52
C SER A 134 -0.67 -0.48 -25.30
N ALA A 135 -1.96 -0.79 -25.17
CA ALA A 135 -3.00 0.18 -24.88
C ALA A 135 -2.80 0.82 -23.49
N ILE A 136 -2.39 0.05 -22.49
CA ILE A 136 -2.12 0.53 -21.14
C ILE A 136 -0.92 1.45 -21.12
N THR A 137 0.16 1.06 -21.79
CA THR A 137 1.38 1.85 -21.95
C THR A 137 1.11 3.16 -22.70
N SER A 138 0.36 3.11 -23.80
CA SER A 138 0.10 4.30 -24.63
C SER A 138 -0.73 5.36 -23.88
N GLU A 139 -1.68 4.95 -23.05
CA GLU A 139 -2.53 5.82 -22.25
C GLU A 139 -1.91 6.21 -20.90
N LYS A 140 -0.78 5.60 -20.55
CA LYS A 140 -0.11 5.80 -19.25
C LYS A 140 -1.05 5.64 -18.06
N THR A 141 -1.88 4.62 -18.12
CA THR A 141 -2.90 4.35 -17.10
C THR A 141 -2.32 3.67 -15.86
N ASP A 142 -1.22 2.91 -16.01
CA ASP A 142 -0.45 2.35 -14.90
C ASP A 142 0.60 3.35 -14.42
N ALA A 143 0.40 3.87 -13.21
CA ALA A 143 1.28 4.87 -12.61
C ALA A 143 2.58 4.30 -12.05
N PHE A 144 2.69 2.97 -11.85
CA PHE A 144 3.86 2.34 -11.25
C PHE A 144 4.85 1.83 -12.30
N TYR A 145 4.37 1.00 -13.20
CA TYR A 145 5.22 0.21 -14.09
C TYR A 145 4.91 0.39 -15.57
N ASP A 146 4.01 1.32 -15.88
CA ASP A 146 3.63 1.64 -17.27
C ASP A 146 3.19 0.40 -18.06
N GLY A 147 2.47 -0.49 -17.42
CA GLY A 147 1.94 -1.73 -18.01
C GLY A 147 2.87 -2.94 -17.99
N ASP A 148 4.07 -2.84 -17.38
CA ASP A 148 4.99 -3.97 -17.25
C ASP A 148 4.43 -5.03 -16.29
N ALA A 149 3.80 -6.05 -16.86
CA ALA A 149 3.17 -7.15 -16.15
C ALA A 149 4.18 -7.95 -15.29
N SER A 150 5.43 -8.07 -15.74
CA SER A 150 6.47 -8.82 -15.01
C SER A 150 6.86 -8.13 -13.70
N LYS A 151 6.91 -6.81 -13.69
CA LYS A 151 7.18 -6.02 -12.48
C LYS A 151 6.03 -6.08 -11.48
N TRP A 152 4.79 -6.18 -11.94
CA TRP A 152 3.64 -6.40 -11.06
C TRP A 152 3.70 -7.75 -10.32
N ILE A 153 4.17 -8.82 -10.98
CA ILE A 153 4.42 -10.12 -10.33
C ILE A 153 5.48 -9.97 -9.23
N LYS A 154 6.60 -9.31 -9.54
CA LYS A 154 7.67 -9.04 -8.57
C LYS A 154 7.17 -8.22 -7.38
N TYR A 155 6.37 -7.21 -7.63
CA TYR A 155 5.74 -6.40 -6.58
C TYR A 155 4.85 -7.24 -5.66
N ALA A 156 3.96 -8.05 -6.22
CA ALA A 156 3.08 -8.93 -5.46
C ALA A 156 3.88 -9.90 -4.57
N ASN A 157 4.92 -10.56 -5.12
CA ASN A 157 5.74 -11.48 -4.35
C ASN A 157 6.56 -10.75 -3.26
N SER A 158 7.03 -9.54 -3.53
CA SER A 158 7.71 -8.72 -2.51
C SER A 158 6.77 -8.32 -1.38
N LEU A 159 5.51 -7.99 -1.67
CA LEU A 159 4.49 -7.77 -0.65
C LEU A 159 4.22 -9.04 0.17
N ARG A 160 4.17 -10.22 -0.46
CA ARG A 160 4.02 -11.51 0.25
C ARG A 160 5.16 -11.74 1.24
N LEU A 161 6.41 -11.51 0.84
CA LEU A 161 7.56 -11.59 1.74
C LEU A 161 7.42 -10.61 2.92
N ARG A 162 7.06 -9.36 2.64
CA ARG A 162 6.87 -8.33 3.65
C ARG A 162 5.78 -8.71 4.66
N TYR A 163 4.63 -9.17 4.18
CA TYR A 163 3.50 -9.53 5.05
C TYR A 163 3.75 -10.82 5.83
N ALA A 164 4.43 -11.80 5.24
CA ALA A 164 4.88 -12.98 5.96
C ALA A 164 5.79 -12.61 7.15
N MET A 165 6.75 -11.71 6.94
CA MET A 165 7.64 -11.25 8.02
C MET A 165 6.89 -10.55 9.16
N ARG A 166 5.78 -9.87 8.88
CA ARG A 166 4.95 -9.23 9.92
C ARG A 166 4.28 -10.23 10.85
N LEU A 167 4.02 -11.45 10.38
CA LEU A 167 3.45 -12.51 11.21
C LEU A 167 4.47 -13.15 12.16
N SER A 168 5.77 -12.89 12.01
CA SER A 168 6.84 -13.59 12.72
C SER A 168 6.76 -13.50 14.25
N ALA A 169 6.15 -12.44 14.79
CA ALA A 169 5.98 -12.24 16.22
C ALA A 169 4.68 -12.87 16.79
N VAL A 170 3.72 -13.19 15.92
CA VAL A 170 2.40 -13.69 16.35
C VAL A 170 2.14 -15.13 15.94
N ASP A 171 2.63 -15.55 14.77
CA ASP A 171 2.56 -16.94 14.29
C ASP A 171 3.82 -17.25 13.46
N GLN A 172 4.85 -17.74 14.15
CA GLN A 172 6.13 -18.03 13.52
C GLN A 172 6.05 -19.14 12.47
N ALA A 173 5.18 -20.15 12.66
CA ALA A 173 5.04 -21.27 11.74
C ALA A 173 4.39 -20.80 10.42
N LYS A 174 3.29 -20.03 10.51
CA LYS A 174 2.63 -19.42 9.37
C LYS A 174 3.55 -18.43 8.65
N ALA A 175 4.24 -17.59 9.40
CA ALA A 175 5.21 -16.63 8.86
C ALA A 175 6.29 -17.33 8.02
N LYS A 176 6.91 -18.39 8.58
CA LYS A 176 7.94 -19.17 7.88
C LYS A 176 7.39 -19.79 6.60
N ALA A 177 6.26 -20.48 6.69
CA ALA A 177 5.64 -21.15 5.53
C ALA A 177 5.30 -20.15 4.41
N ALA A 178 4.69 -19.02 4.76
CA ALA A 178 4.33 -17.98 3.80
C ALA A 178 5.56 -17.30 3.16
N PHE A 179 6.61 -17.09 3.96
CA PHE A 179 7.86 -16.51 3.47
C PHE A 179 8.59 -17.47 2.52
N GLU A 180 8.75 -18.73 2.89
CA GLU A 180 9.42 -19.74 2.07
C GLU A 180 8.67 -19.98 0.76
N ASP A 181 7.32 -20.00 0.79
CA ASP A 181 6.51 -20.12 -0.41
C ASP A 181 6.71 -18.91 -1.36
N ALA A 182 6.73 -17.70 -0.84
CA ALA A 182 7.00 -16.51 -1.64
C ALA A 182 8.45 -16.46 -2.17
N ALA A 183 9.44 -16.79 -1.32
CA ALA A 183 10.83 -16.79 -1.68
C ALA A 183 11.17 -17.85 -2.75
N SER A 184 10.48 -19.00 -2.72
CA SER A 184 10.69 -20.08 -3.68
C SER A 184 10.38 -19.70 -5.12
N THR A 185 9.56 -18.63 -5.33
CA THR A 185 9.28 -18.11 -6.67
C THR A 185 10.51 -17.53 -7.35
N ASN A 186 11.50 -17.13 -6.59
CA ASN A 186 12.71 -16.44 -7.05
C ASN A 186 12.40 -15.23 -7.99
N ASN A 187 11.22 -14.64 -7.84
CA ASN A 187 10.67 -13.57 -8.68
C ASN A 187 10.05 -12.46 -7.82
N PHE A 188 10.91 -11.66 -7.20
CA PHE A 188 10.57 -10.51 -6.36
C PHE A 188 11.52 -9.35 -6.67
N ILE A 189 11.25 -8.17 -6.14
CA ILE A 189 12.06 -6.96 -6.36
C ILE A 189 13.45 -7.15 -5.79
N THR A 190 14.48 -6.96 -6.64
CA THR A 190 15.89 -7.07 -6.26
C THR A 190 16.72 -5.86 -6.68
N THR A 191 16.20 -5.02 -7.56
CA THR A 191 16.89 -3.85 -8.11
C THR A 191 16.07 -2.58 -7.96
N GLN A 192 16.73 -1.43 -8.05
CA GLN A 192 16.12 -0.12 -7.88
C GLN A 192 15.05 0.19 -8.95
N ASP A 193 15.24 -0.28 -10.17
CA ASP A 193 14.32 -0.04 -11.29
C ASP A 193 13.05 -0.90 -11.24
N GLU A 194 13.00 -1.87 -10.33
CA GLU A 194 11.83 -2.72 -10.08
C GLU A 194 10.93 -2.18 -8.96
N ILE A 195 11.34 -1.14 -8.24
CA ILE A 195 10.57 -0.57 -7.13
C ILE A 195 9.27 0.04 -7.66
N ALA A 196 8.15 -0.28 -6.97
CA ALA A 196 6.87 0.36 -7.22
C ALA A 196 6.91 1.84 -6.81
N GLN A 197 7.18 2.70 -7.76
CA GLN A 197 7.28 4.13 -7.55
C GLN A 197 6.31 4.86 -8.50
N VAL A 198 5.43 5.68 -7.91
CA VAL A 198 4.56 6.55 -8.70
C VAL A 198 5.39 7.61 -9.38
N GLN A 199 5.30 7.68 -10.70
CA GLN A 199 5.92 8.74 -11.48
C GLN A 199 5.10 10.02 -11.35
N GLU A 200 5.76 11.12 -11.03
CA GLU A 200 5.11 12.43 -10.99
C GLU A 200 4.73 12.86 -12.42
N LYS A 201 3.43 13.04 -12.65
CA LYS A 201 2.91 13.42 -13.99
C LYS A 201 2.58 14.91 -14.13
N GLY A 202 3.14 15.75 -13.26
CA GLY A 202 2.90 17.20 -13.25
C GLY A 202 1.52 17.60 -12.68
N GLY A 203 1.38 18.87 -12.35
CA GLY A 203 0.15 19.41 -11.77
C GLY A 203 -0.11 19.04 -10.31
N TRP A 204 0.77 18.26 -9.71
CA TRP A 204 0.75 17.94 -8.29
C TRP A 204 1.62 18.92 -7.53
N THR A 205 1.16 19.34 -6.36
CA THR A 205 2.07 19.94 -5.38
C THR A 205 2.94 18.82 -4.87
N ASP A 206 4.24 18.92 -5.08
CA ASP A 206 5.18 17.92 -4.60
C ASP A 206 5.12 17.77 -3.07
N LEU A 207 5.65 16.68 -2.57
CA LEU A 207 5.63 16.39 -1.15
C LEU A 207 6.44 17.44 -0.36
N ASP A 208 7.52 17.96 -0.94
CA ASP A 208 8.34 19.01 -0.34
C ASP A 208 7.55 20.30 -0.16
N GLY A 209 6.78 20.72 -1.17
CA GLY A 209 5.91 21.89 -1.07
C GLY A 209 4.82 21.74 -0.01
N VAL A 210 4.31 20.54 0.18
CA VAL A 210 3.33 20.25 1.24
C VAL A 210 3.98 20.22 2.62
N MET A 211 5.15 19.60 2.74
CA MET A 211 5.84 19.44 4.02
C MET A 211 6.45 20.72 4.54
N SER A 212 6.80 21.68 3.67
CA SER A 212 7.39 22.96 4.04
C SER A 212 6.39 24.04 4.41
N ARG A 213 5.09 23.77 4.41
CA ARG A 213 4.07 24.75 4.79
C ARG A 213 4.26 25.23 6.23
N PRO A 214 4.13 26.55 6.52
CA PRO A 214 4.40 27.12 7.85
C PRO A 214 3.58 26.49 8.98
N TRP A 215 2.35 26.07 8.70
CA TRP A 215 1.47 25.41 9.69
C TRP A 215 1.86 23.94 9.97
N ASN A 216 2.80 23.38 9.24
CA ASN A 216 3.32 22.06 9.49
C ASN A 216 4.39 21.99 10.60
N GLY A 217 4.94 23.11 11.04
CA GLY A 217 5.75 23.29 12.23
C GLY A 217 6.59 22.09 12.67
N GLN A 218 7.47 21.58 11.78
CA GLN A 218 8.26 20.37 12.06
C GLN A 218 9.56 20.71 12.74
N ALA A 219 9.95 19.89 13.71
CA ALA A 219 11.26 19.94 14.32
C ALA A 219 11.75 18.52 14.61
N MET A 220 13.04 18.31 14.49
CA MET A 220 13.65 17.03 14.85
C MET A 220 13.34 16.68 16.31
N SER A 221 12.93 15.46 16.57
CA SER A 221 12.68 15.01 17.94
C SER A 221 14.00 14.81 18.70
N VAL A 222 13.97 15.03 20.01
CA VAL A 222 15.12 14.74 20.88
C VAL A 222 15.51 13.27 20.81
N THR A 223 14.53 12.36 20.69
CA THR A 223 14.78 10.93 20.56
C THR A 223 15.59 10.63 19.30
N PHE A 224 15.20 11.19 18.17
CA PHE A 224 15.90 10.97 16.91
C PHE A 224 17.29 11.62 16.91
N LYS A 225 17.40 12.86 17.43
CA LYS A 225 18.70 13.51 17.62
C LYS A 225 19.66 12.62 18.43
N ASN A 226 19.22 12.14 19.59
CA ASN A 226 20.03 11.31 20.46
C ASN A 226 20.45 9.98 19.81
N LEU A 227 19.54 9.40 19.00
CA LEU A 227 19.85 8.16 18.25
C LEU A 227 20.94 8.42 17.21
N VAL A 228 20.82 9.48 16.42
CA VAL A 228 21.80 9.83 15.37
C VAL A 228 23.16 10.13 15.99
N VAL A 229 23.21 10.93 17.06
CA VAL A 229 24.47 11.24 17.78
C VAL A 229 25.05 9.96 18.41
N GLY A 230 24.22 9.14 19.05
CA GLY A 230 24.65 7.87 19.66
C GLY A 230 25.19 6.85 18.64
N LEU A 231 24.78 6.93 17.38
CA LEU A 231 25.30 6.11 16.28
C LEU A 231 26.51 6.75 15.58
N GLY A 232 27.09 7.81 16.12
CA GLY A 232 28.26 8.49 15.58
C GLY A 232 27.97 9.56 14.51
N GLY A 233 26.73 10.01 14.43
CA GLY A 233 26.34 11.17 13.61
C GLY A 233 26.84 12.49 14.21
N GLN A 234 26.86 13.54 13.39
CA GLN A 234 27.25 14.88 13.86
C GLN A 234 26.18 15.47 14.81
N GLU A 235 26.63 16.23 15.80
CA GLU A 235 25.70 17.10 16.56
C GLU A 235 25.16 18.22 15.67
N PHE A 236 23.84 18.43 15.74
CA PHE A 236 23.13 19.51 15.06
C PHE A 236 22.87 20.68 16.01
#